data_2a55eaf7e928de999a6e6a820c64127c
#
_entry.id   2a55eaf7e928de999a6e6a820c64127c
#
_cell.length_a   1.000
_cell.length_b   1.000
_cell.length_c   1.000
_cell.angle_alpha   90.00
_cell.angle_beta   90.00
_cell.angle_gamma   90.00
#
_symmetry.space_group_name_H-M   'P 1'
#
loop_
_entity.id
_entity.type
_entity.pdbx_description
1 polymer ?
#
loop_
_entity_poly.entity_id
_entity_poly.type
_entity_poly.pdbx_seq_one_letter_code
_entity_poly.pdbx_strand_id
1 'polypeptide(L)'
;MRGENIILMASTITALTIIITTAIKLYKAIKMIATKLHDFQQSMEENTMYTLKLVVLNNELDRQERIDAGKRYLELNGNGFVHAVYDNLVKEAEQENVERANKPNLQ
;
A
#
# COMPACT_ATOMS: atom_id res chain seq x y z
N MET A 1 -49.46 30.69 27.10
CA MET A 1 -49.15 29.31 26.77
C MET A 1 -48.81 29.10 25.32
N ARG A 2 -49.42 29.79 24.35
CA ARG A 2 -49.00 29.66 22.93
C ARG A 2 -47.58 30.13 22.69
N GLY A 3 -47.07 31.13 23.46
CA GLY A 3 -45.70 31.61 23.30
C GLY A 3 -44.64 30.60 23.72
N GLU A 4 -44.91 29.84 24.78
CA GLU A 4 -43.98 28.79 25.25
C GLU A 4 -43.86 27.65 24.25
N ASN A 5 -44.97 27.22 23.62
CA ASN A 5 -44.94 26.19 22.59
C ASN A 5 -44.20 26.65 21.32
N ILE A 6 -44.33 27.91 20.95
CA ILE A 6 -43.62 28.49 19.83
C ILE A 6 -42.13 28.55 20.11
N ILE A 7 -41.71 28.93 21.31
CA ILE A 7 -40.30 28.97 21.73
C ILE A 7 -39.71 27.55 21.73
N LEU A 8 -40.42 26.57 22.27
CA LEU A 8 -40.00 25.16 22.27
C LEU A 8 -39.87 24.62 20.83
N MET A 9 -40.80 24.93 19.97
CA MET A 9 -40.74 24.51 18.57
C MET A 9 -39.56 25.15 17.85
N ALA A 10 -39.35 26.44 18.03
CA ALA A 10 -38.21 27.15 17.40
C ALA A 10 -36.89 26.59 17.92
N SER A 11 -36.78 26.31 19.20
CA SER A 11 -35.58 25.74 19.83
C SER A 11 -35.30 24.33 19.30
N THR A 12 -36.33 23.51 19.14
CA THR A 12 -36.22 22.16 18.59
C THR A 12 -35.77 22.21 17.13
N ILE A 13 -36.36 23.07 16.31
CA ILE A 13 -35.99 23.26 14.91
C ILE A 13 -34.54 23.71 14.80
N THR A 14 -34.10 24.64 15.62
CA THR A 14 -32.72 25.12 15.63
C THR A 14 -31.75 23.98 16.01
N ALA A 15 -32.07 23.21 17.06
CA ALA A 15 -31.26 22.05 17.46
C ALA A 15 -31.15 21.02 16.35
N LEU A 16 -32.27 20.67 15.71
CA LEU A 16 -32.27 19.74 14.57
C LEU A 16 -31.43 20.26 13.39
N THR A 17 -31.52 21.54 13.08
CA THR A 17 -30.74 22.18 12.04
C THR A 17 -29.25 22.10 12.33
N ILE A 18 -28.83 22.34 13.58
CA ILE A 18 -27.44 22.23 14.00
C ILE A 18 -26.95 20.78 13.86
N ILE A 19 -27.74 19.80 14.30
CA ILE A 19 -27.41 18.38 14.22
C ILE A 19 -27.23 17.96 12.76
N ILE A 20 -28.17 18.30 11.89
CA ILE A 20 -28.12 17.95 10.47
C ILE A 20 -26.92 18.61 9.79
N THR A 21 -26.69 19.91 10.05
CA THR A 21 -25.56 20.65 9.48
C THR A 21 -24.24 20.05 9.91
N THR A 22 -24.10 19.71 11.20
CA THR A 22 -22.91 19.07 11.75
C THR A 22 -22.70 17.68 11.14
N ALA A 23 -23.76 16.89 11.01
CA ALA A 23 -23.69 15.57 10.38
C ALA A 23 -23.23 15.65 8.92
N ILE A 24 -23.72 16.62 8.16
CA ILE A 24 -23.29 16.85 6.76
C ILE A 24 -21.81 17.23 6.70
N LYS A 25 -21.37 18.16 7.56
CA LYS A 25 -19.97 18.58 7.63
C LYS A 25 -19.05 17.40 7.99
N LEU A 26 -19.47 16.59 8.95
CA LEU A 26 -18.72 15.42 9.38
C LEU A 26 -18.63 14.38 8.25
N TYR A 27 -19.73 14.12 7.56
CA TYR A 27 -19.76 13.22 6.41
C TYR A 27 -18.79 13.67 5.32
N LYS A 28 -18.82 14.96 4.96
CA LYS A 28 -17.90 15.53 3.96
C LYS A 28 -16.45 15.44 4.41
N ALA A 29 -16.15 15.69 5.68
CA ALA A 29 -14.80 15.58 6.23
C ALA A 29 -14.31 14.12 6.18
N ILE A 30 -15.12 13.16 6.57
CA ILE A 30 -14.78 11.73 6.51
C ILE A 30 -14.53 11.29 5.07
N LYS A 31 -15.38 11.71 4.13
CA LYS A 31 -15.22 11.40 2.72
C LYS A 31 -13.92 11.97 2.16
N MET A 32 -13.58 13.20 2.54
CA MET A 32 -12.33 13.84 2.13
C MET A 32 -11.11 13.10 2.68
N ILE A 33 -11.15 12.73 3.96
CA ILE A 33 -10.07 11.95 4.59
C ILE A 33 -9.91 10.60 3.93
N ALA A 34 -11.00 9.90 3.65
CA ALA A 34 -10.98 8.61 2.96
C ALA A 34 -10.34 8.72 1.57
N THR A 35 -10.68 9.76 0.82
CA THR A 35 -10.08 10.00 -0.50
C THR A 35 -8.58 10.27 -0.40
N LYS A 36 -8.17 11.14 0.54
CA LYS A 36 -6.76 11.45 0.77
C LYS A 36 -5.98 10.23 1.23
N LEU A 37 -6.57 9.40 2.07
CA LEU A 37 -5.94 8.16 2.53
C LEU A 37 -5.74 7.18 1.37
N HIS A 38 -6.73 7.05 0.50
CA HIS A 38 -6.63 6.21 -0.69
C HIS A 38 -5.50 6.69 -1.61
N ASP A 39 -5.43 7.99 -1.90
CA ASP A 39 -4.37 8.58 -2.72
C ASP A 39 -2.99 8.36 -2.08
N PHE A 40 -2.89 8.50 -0.76
CA PHE A 40 -1.66 8.28 -0.01
C PHE A 40 -1.21 6.81 -0.09
N GLN A 41 -2.15 5.86 0.06
CA GLN A 41 -1.86 4.43 -0.07
C GLN A 41 -1.36 4.10 -1.47
N GLN A 42 -1.98 4.66 -2.49
CA GLN A 42 -1.56 4.48 -3.88
C GLN A 42 -0.15 5.02 -4.11
N SER A 43 0.14 6.22 -3.62
CA SER A 43 1.48 6.81 -3.73
C SER A 43 2.54 5.98 -2.99
N MET A 44 2.23 5.45 -1.81
CA MET A 44 3.13 4.58 -1.06
C MET A 44 3.39 3.28 -1.80
N GLU A 45 2.38 2.69 -2.41
CA GLU A 45 2.52 1.47 -3.20
C GLU A 45 3.42 1.71 -4.40
N GLU A 46 3.23 2.80 -5.14
CA GLU A 46 4.07 3.18 -6.26
C GLU A 46 5.53 3.40 -5.83
N ASN A 47 5.75 4.10 -4.72
CA ASN A 47 7.09 4.33 -4.17
C ASN A 47 7.73 3.02 -3.72
N THR A 48 6.97 2.13 -3.10
CA THR A 48 7.45 0.82 -2.68
C THR A 48 7.86 -0.01 -3.89
N MET A 49 7.05 -0.05 -4.92
CA MET A 49 7.36 -0.77 -6.16
C MET A 49 8.62 -0.20 -6.83
N TYR A 50 8.76 1.12 -6.87
CA TYR A 50 9.95 1.76 -7.42
C TYR A 50 11.22 1.39 -6.63
N THR A 51 11.13 1.42 -5.30
CA THR A 51 12.24 1.04 -4.43
C THR A 51 12.62 -0.43 -4.63
N LEU A 52 11.64 -1.33 -4.67
CA LEU A 52 11.88 -2.76 -4.90
C LEU A 52 12.54 -2.99 -6.27
N LYS A 53 12.07 -2.28 -7.29
CA LYS A 53 12.68 -2.32 -8.62
C LYS A 53 14.16 -1.94 -8.58
N LEU A 54 14.51 -0.85 -7.89
CA LEU A 54 15.89 -0.41 -7.76
C LEU A 54 16.76 -1.46 -7.05
N VAL A 55 16.23 -2.12 -6.02
CA VAL A 55 16.94 -3.17 -5.30
C VAL A 55 17.21 -4.37 -6.22
N VAL A 56 16.20 -4.83 -6.95
CA VAL A 56 16.35 -5.96 -7.89
C VAL A 56 17.41 -5.68 -8.94
N LEU A 57 17.43 -4.46 -9.47
CA LEU A 57 18.33 -4.07 -10.56
C LEU A 57 19.74 -3.67 -10.10
N ASN A 58 19.97 -3.57 -8.80
CA ASN A 58 21.26 -3.16 -8.25
C ASN A 58 22.20 -4.38 -8.12
N ASN A 59 23.16 -4.49 -9.04
CA ASN A 59 24.13 -5.58 -9.10
C ASN A 59 25.10 -5.61 -7.91
N GLU A 60 25.22 -4.51 -7.16
CA GLU A 60 26.11 -4.43 -6.00
C GLU A 60 25.53 -5.07 -4.75
N LEU A 61 24.21 -5.28 -4.73
CA LEU A 61 23.54 -5.90 -3.60
C LEU A 61 23.64 -7.41 -3.65
N ASP A 62 23.54 -8.03 -2.46
CA ASP A 62 23.51 -9.48 -2.33
C ASP A 62 22.36 -10.08 -3.13
N ARG A 63 22.64 -11.22 -3.77
CA ARG A 63 21.65 -11.89 -4.61
C ARG A 63 20.37 -12.24 -3.85
N GLN A 64 20.48 -12.67 -2.59
CA GLN A 64 19.31 -13.02 -1.80
C GLN A 64 18.45 -11.80 -1.50
N GLU A 65 19.03 -10.65 -1.22
CA GLU A 65 18.28 -9.40 -1.06
C GLU A 65 17.54 -9.01 -2.32
N ARG A 66 18.18 -9.17 -3.46
CA ARG A 66 17.57 -8.89 -4.77
C ARG A 66 16.42 -9.84 -5.08
N ILE A 67 16.57 -11.12 -4.74
CA ILE A 67 15.51 -12.12 -4.91
C ILE A 67 14.33 -11.80 -4.00
N ASP A 68 14.57 -11.49 -2.74
CA ASP A 68 13.52 -11.15 -1.78
C ASP A 68 12.73 -9.91 -2.24
N ALA A 69 13.44 -8.88 -2.72
CA ALA A 69 12.81 -7.69 -3.27
C ALA A 69 11.98 -7.99 -4.53
N GLY A 70 12.51 -8.84 -5.41
CA GLY A 70 11.82 -9.26 -6.62
C GLY A 70 10.55 -10.04 -6.33
N LYS A 71 10.61 -10.94 -5.36
CA LYS A 71 9.43 -11.68 -4.90
C LYS A 71 8.33 -10.74 -4.43
N ARG A 72 8.68 -9.76 -3.60
CA ARG A 72 7.72 -8.77 -3.12
C ARG A 72 7.19 -7.88 -4.24
N TYR A 73 8.05 -7.50 -5.19
CA TYR A 73 7.65 -6.74 -6.37
C TYR A 73 6.58 -7.48 -7.19
N LEU A 74 6.74 -8.79 -7.37
CA LEU A 74 5.76 -9.62 -8.08
C LEU A 74 4.46 -9.78 -7.29
N GLU A 75 4.53 -9.89 -5.97
CA GLU A 75 3.36 -9.92 -5.09
C GLU A 75 2.51 -8.64 -5.23
N LEU A 76 3.15 -7.51 -5.53
CA LEU A 76 2.49 -6.23 -5.79
C LEU A 76 2.09 -6.04 -7.26
N ASN A 77 2.02 -7.13 -8.03
CA ASN A 77 1.68 -7.14 -9.45
C ASN A 77 2.69 -6.41 -10.34
N GLY A 78 3.95 -6.37 -9.91
CA GLY A 78 5.04 -5.84 -10.71
C GLY A 78 5.31 -6.68 -11.94
N ASN A 79 5.68 -6.04 -13.03
CA ASN A 79 5.75 -6.64 -14.37
C ASN A 79 7.01 -6.21 -15.11
N GLY A 80 7.22 -6.77 -16.30
CA GLY A 80 8.21 -6.30 -17.28
C GLY A 80 9.62 -6.76 -16.99
N PHE A 81 10.60 -5.88 -17.23
CA PHE A 81 12.03 -6.19 -17.17
C PHE A 81 12.49 -6.71 -15.81
N VAL A 82 11.93 -6.15 -14.73
CA VAL A 82 12.26 -6.59 -13.36
C VAL A 82 11.88 -8.05 -13.14
N HIS A 83 10.74 -8.49 -13.68
CA HIS A 83 10.32 -9.88 -13.62
C HIS A 83 11.35 -10.81 -14.29
N ALA A 84 11.84 -10.43 -15.47
CA ALA A 84 12.84 -11.21 -16.18
C ALA A 84 14.16 -11.29 -15.40
N VAL A 85 14.60 -10.19 -14.79
CA VAL A 85 15.79 -10.16 -13.95
C VAL A 85 15.62 -11.04 -12.71
N TYR A 86 14.47 -10.98 -12.07
CA TYR A 86 14.14 -11.85 -10.95
C TYR A 86 14.20 -13.32 -11.30
N ASP A 87 13.59 -13.71 -12.42
CA ASP A 87 13.62 -15.10 -12.89
C ASP A 87 15.04 -15.59 -13.11
N ASN A 88 15.90 -14.78 -13.69
CA ASN A 88 17.31 -15.11 -13.90
C ASN A 88 18.06 -15.26 -12.56
N LEU A 89 17.80 -14.42 -11.59
CA LEU A 89 18.41 -14.51 -10.27
C LEU A 89 18.03 -15.80 -9.56
N VAL A 90 16.76 -16.20 -9.64
CA VAL A 90 16.27 -17.45 -9.05
C VAL A 90 16.91 -18.64 -9.74
N LYS A 91 17.01 -18.64 -11.06
CA LYS A 91 17.67 -19.71 -11.81
C LYS A 91 19.14 -19.86 -11.45
N GLU A 92 19.86 -18.75 -11.32
CA GLU A 92 21.26 -18.76 -10.90
C GLU A 92 21.43 -19.36 -9.51
N ALA A 93 20.55 -18.99 -8.58
CA ALA A 93 20.57 -19.52 -7.22
C ALA A 93 20.28 -21.01 -7.19
N GLU A 94 19.32 -21.49 -7.96
CA GLU A 94 19.00 -22.92 -8.09
C GLU A 94 20.16 -23.71 -8.69
N GLN A 95 20.80 -23.20 -9.71
CA GLN A 95 21.96 -23.85 -10.34
C GLN A 95 23.12 -23.96 -9.36
N GLU A 96 23.41 -22.93 -8.59
CA GLU A 96 24.45 -23.00 -7.57
C GLU A 96 24.14 -24.06 -6.51
N ASN A 97 22.89 -24.17 -6.08
CA ASN A 97 22.47 -25.16 -5.09
C ASN A 97 22.65 -26.57 -5.65
N VAL A 98 22.31 -26.82 -6.91
CA VAL A 98 22.52 -28.09 -7.58
C VAL A 98 24.00 -28.42 -7.68
N GLU A 99 24.83 -27.47 -8.10
CA GLU A 99 26.27 -27.64 -8.20
C GLU A 99 26.90 -27.97 -6.82
N ARG A 100 26.48 -27.30 -5.77
CA ARG A 100 26.94 -27.59 -4.40
C ARG A 100 26.53 -29.00 -3.96
N ALA A 101 25.33 -29.43 -4.30
CA ALA A 101 24.84 -30.76 -3.94
C ALA A 101 25.61 -31.86 -4.69
N ASN A 102 26.08 -31.57 -5.91
CA ASN A 102 26.79 -32.51 -6.78
C ASN A 102 28.32 -32.49 -6.58
N LYS A 103 28.85 -31.49 -5.86
CA LYS A 103 30.28 -31.45 -5.58
C LYS A 103 30.66 -32.51 -4.54
N PRO A 104 31.66 -33.37 -4.83
CA PRO A 104 32.17 -34.26 -3.79
C PRO A 104 32.82 -33.45 -2.68
N ASN A 105 32.61 -33.89 -1.46
CA ASN A 105 33.28 -33.30 -0.30
C ASN A 105 34.78 -33.56 -0.40
N LEU A 106 35.49 -32.57 -0.88
CA LEU A 106 36.96 -32.60 -0.94
C LEU A 106 37.54 -32.09 0.40
N GLN A 107 37.52 -32.93 1.41
CA GLN A 107 38.31 -32.71 2.59
C GLN A 107 39.37 -33.76 2.75
#